data_11c517ec2817f91e6f62ad6ffb9775b4
#
_entry.id   11c517ec2817f91e6f62ad6ffb9775b4
#
_cell.length_a   1.000
_cell.length_b   1.000
_cell.length_c   1.000
_cell.angle_alpha   90.00
_cell.angle_beta   90.00
_cell.angle_gamma   90.00
#
_symmetry.space_group_name_H-M   'P 1'
#
loop_
_entity.id
_entity.type
_entity.pdbx_description
1 polymer ?
#
loop_
_entity_poly.entity_id
_entity_poly.type
_entity_poly.pdbx_seq_one_letter_code
_entity_poly.pdbx_strand_id
1 'polypeptide(L)'
;MTAIRYDVLGIGNAIVDVIARAEDDFLVTQGMHKGGMALIDEARAQSIYAAMGPAVESSGGSAANTIVGVASFGARAAFVGKVKDDKLGQIFAHDIRAARVAFDTKPASGGPSTARCYIMVTPDGERTMNTFLGAAQDLRPSDIDEGQVASAAVTYLEGYLWDPPQAKEAFVKAAGIAHKAGRRVALTLSDAFCVDRYRGEFLDLIRKGTVDIVFANERELHSLYETADFDTAVKTLRGEAKLAVITRSEKGCVVVSKTTVETVAAEPVEQLVDVTGAGDLFAAGFLVGLARGKDHHTAARLGGLAAAEVIQHIGARPAVSLKAWAADSGLQV
;
A
#
# COMPACT_ATOMS: atom_id res chain seq x y z
N MET A 1 5.53 -6.59 -28.30
CA MET A 1 5.28 -6.13 -26.91
C MET A 1 3.80 -6.31 -26.61
N THR A 2 3.46 -6.87 -25.45
CA THR A 2 2.08 -6.99 -24.98
C THR A 2 1.46 -5.58 -24.80
N ALA A 3 0.24 -5.36 -25.27
CA ALA A 3 -0.43 -4.07 -25.10
C ALA A 3 -0.68 -3.79 -23.60
N ILE A 4 -0.55 -2.54 -23.18
CA ILE A 4 -0.81 -2.12 -21.79
C ILE A 4 -2.33 -2.13 -21.55
N ARG A 5 -2.79 -3.02 -20.67
CA ARG A 5 -4.18 -3.10 -20.20
C ARG A 5 -4.38 -2.35 -18.88
N TYR A 6 -3.36 -2.37 -18.01
CA TYR A 6 -3.39 -1.74 -16.69
C TYR A 6 -2.29 -0.69 -16.58
N ASP A 7 -2.61 0.45 -16.02
CA ASP A 7 -1.64 1.49 -15.71
C ASP A 7 -0.82 1.07 -14.48
N VAL A 8 -1.48 0.49 -13.47
CA VAL A 8 -0.83 -0.08 -12.28
C VAL A 8 -1.49 -1.40 -11.89
N LEU A 9 -0.66 -2.41 -11.59
CA LEU A 9 -1.04 -3.68 -10.95
C LEU A 9 -0.41 -3.72 -9.56
N GLY A 10 -1.20 -3.84 -8.50
CA GLY A 10 -0.70 -4.05 -7.15
C GLY A 10 -0.67 -5.52 -6.76
N ILE A 11 0.33 -5.91 -5.99
CA ILE A 11 0.44 -7.23 -5.37
C ILE A 11 0.67 -7.03 -3.87
N GLY A 12 -0.25 -7.50 -3.02
CA GLY A 12 -0.16 -7.28 -1.58
C GLY A 12 -1.19 -8.06 -0.77
N ASN A 13 -1.28 -7.75 0.51
CA ASN A 13 -2.22 -8.37 1.43
C ASN A 13 -3.67 -7.97 1.08
N ALA A 14 -4.52 -8.96 0.84
CA ALA A 14 -5.96 -8.76 0.69
C ALA A 14 -6.61 -8.87 2.07
N ILE A 15 -6.88 -7.74 2.71
CA ILE A 15 -7.38 -7.63 4.09
C ILE A 15 -8.78 -7.00 4.06
N VAL A 16 -9.70 -7.50 4.89
CA VAL A 16 -10.96 -6.81 5.16
C VAL A 16 -10.82 -5.97 6.43
N ASP A 17 -11.01 -4.67 6.32
CA ASP A 17 -11.08 -3.77 7.46
C ASP A 17 -12.48 -3.86 8.08
N VAL A 18 -12.52 -4.13 9.39
CA VAL A 18 -13.74 -4.25 10.20
C VAL A 18 -13.69 -3.14 11.23
N ILE A 19 -14.39 -2.04 10.95
CA ILE A 19 -14.29 -0.78 11.70
C ILE A 19 -15.47 -0.67 12.65
N ALA A 20 -15.21 -0.52 13.95
CA ALA A 20 -16.20 -0.31 14.98
C ALA A 20 -15.84 0.85 15.90
N ARG A 21 -16.85 1.53 16.45
CA ARG A 21 -16.66 2.44 17.58
C ARG A 21 -16.48 1.63 18.87
N ALA A 22 -15.59 2.08 19.72
CA ALA A 22 -15.32 1.44 21.01
C ALA A 22 -14.97 2.50 22.05
N GLU A 23 -15.34 2.26 23.30
CA GLU A 23 -14.88 3.05 24.44
C GLU A 23 -13.50 2.58 24.91
N ASP A 24 -12.77 3.45 25.62
CA ASP A 24 -11.44 3.13 26.16
C ASP A 24 -11.45 1.88 27.06
N ASP A 25 -12.52 1.69 27.84
CA ASP A 25 -12.71 0.51 28.69
C ASP A 25 -12.75 -0.80 27.90
N PHE A 26 -13.27 -0.77 26.67
CA PHE A 26 -13.24 -1.93 25.78
C PHE A 26 -11.80 -2.29 25.40
N LEU A 27 -10.97 -1.29 25.06
CA LEU A 27 -9.56 -1.52 24.72
C LEU A 27 -8.81 -2.13 25.91
N VAL A 28 -9.01 -1.58 27.12
CA VAL A 28 -8.42 -2.10 28.36
C VAL A 28 -8.87 -3.54 28.62
N THR A 29 -10.17 -3.82 28.56
CA THR A 29 -10.73 -5.15 28.77
C THR A 29 -10.21 -6.18 27.77
N GLN A 30 -10.00 -5.74 26.52
CA GLN A 30 -9.44 -6.57 25.47
C GLN A 30 -7.91 -6.60 25.44
N GLY A 31 -7.22 -5.90 26.34
CA GLY A 31 -5.74 -5.84 26.38
C GLY A 31 -5.12 -5.23 25.12
N MET A 32 -5.79 -4.25 24.53
CA MET A 32 -5.33 -3.55 23.34
C MET A 32 -4.55 -2.28 23.72
N HIS A 33 -3.47 -1.99 23.00
CA HIS A 33 -2.75 -0.73 23.16
C HIS A 33 -3.40 0.33 22.28
N LYS A 34 -4.01 1.34 22.91
CA LYS A 34 -4.66 2.46 22.21
C LYS A 34 -3.70 3.11 21.21
N GLY A 35 -4.18 3.37 19.99
CA GLY A 35 -3.40 3.98 18.92
C GLY A 35 -2.36 3.05 18.27
N GLY A 36 -2.27 1.80 18.75
CA GLY A 36 -1.30 0.82 18.26
C GLY A 36 -1.85 -0.14 17.20
N MET A 37 -0.93 -0.82 16.52
CA MET A 37 -1.24 -1.97 15.66
C MET A 37 -0.59 -3.22 16.25
N ALA A 38 -1.38 -4.31 16.32
CA ALA A 38 -0.90 -5.62 16.73
C ALA A 38 -1.28 -6.68 15.71
N LEU A 39 -0.34 -7.60 15.42
CA LEU A 39 -0.64 -8.83 14.71
C LEU A 39 -1.22 -9.83 15.70
N ILE A 40 -2.32 -10.48 15.31
CA ILE A 40 -3.06 -11.42 16.14
C ILE A 40 -3.25 -12.75 15.39
N ASP A 41 -3.50 -13.82 16.15
CA ASP A 41 -3.89 -15.11 15.60
C ASP A 41 -5.41 -15.20 15.33
N GLU A 42 -5.85 -16.30 14.72
CA GLU A 42 -7.24 -16.51 14.36
C GLU A 42 -8.16 -16.62 15.58
N ALA A 43 -7.71 -17.26 16.68
CA ALA A 43 -8.48 -17.41 17.91
C ALA A 43 -8.72 -16.04 18.56
N ARG A 44 -7.69 -15.20 18.62
CA ARG A 44 -7.80 -13.84 19.11
C ARG A 44 -8.72 -13.00 18.21
N ALA A 45 -8.63 -13.13 16.90
CA ALA A 45 -9.50 -12.45 15.95
C ALA A 45 -10.99 -12.82 16.18
N GLN A 46 -11.29 -14.10 16.41
CA GLN A 46 -12.65 -14.56 16.73
C GLN A 46 -13.14 -14.01 18.07
N SER A 47 -12.27 -13.97 19.09
CA SER A 47 -12.59 -13.41 20.39
C SER A 47 -12.95 -11.92 20.33
N ILE A 48 -12.18 -11.12 19.58
CA ILE A 48 -12.45 -9.70 19.38
C ILE A 48 -13.79 -9.51 18.65
N TYR A 49 -14.02 -10.26 17.57
CA TYR A 49 -15.28 -10.17 16.82
C TYR A 49 -16.51 -10.48 17.66
N ALA A 50 -16.42 -11.47 18.54
CA ALA A 50 -17.52 -11.83 19.43
C ALA A 50 -17.82 -10.77 20.51
N ALA A 51 -16.82 -9.97 20.88
CA ALA A 51 -16.93 -8.95 21.92
C ALA A 51 -17.25 -7.55 21.37
N MET A 52 -16.94 -7.27 20.08
CA MET A 52 -17.11 -5.93 19.50
C MET A 52 -18.57 -5.61 19.18
N GLY A 53 -18.88 -4.32 19.12
CA GLY A 53 -20.17 -3.79 18.69
C GLY A 53 -20.38 -3.86 17.17
N PRO A 54 -21.45 -3.22 16.66
CA PRO A 54 -21.71 -3.12 15.22
C PRO A 54 -20.53 -2.52 14.47
N ALA A 55 -20.20 -3.10 13.30
CA ALA A 55 -19.05 -2.72 12.51
C ALA A 55 -19.39 -2.52 11.04
N VAL A 56 -18.55 -1.75 10.35
CA VAL A 56 -18.55 -1.59 8.90
C VAL A 56 -17.39 -2.39 8.33
N GLU A 57 -17.68 -3.21 7.33
CA GLU A 57 -16.70 -4.04 6.62
C GLU A 57 -16.39 -3.44 5.25
N SER A 58 -15.11 -3.32 4.92
CA SER A 58 -14.65 -2.84 3.60
C SER A 58 -13.36 -3.53 3.20
N SER A 59 -13.07 -3.62 1.89
CA SER A 59 -11.77 -4.09 1.45
C SER A 59 -10.69 -3.10 1.88
N GLY A 60 -9.56 -3.60 2.37
CA GLY A 60 -8.42 -2.84 2.90
C GLY A 60 -7.10 -3.52 2.54
N GLY A 61 -6.04 -3.12 3.22
CA GLY A 61 -4.66 -3.50 2.95
C GLY A 61 -3.93 -2.42 2.15
N SER A 62 -2.64 -2.18 2.48
CA SER A 62 -1.84 -1.07 1.96
C SER A 62 -1.84 -1.01 0.43
N ALA A 63 -1.39 -2.07 -0.26
CA ALA A 63 -1.40 -2.08 -1.73
C ALA A 63 -2.81 -2.00 -2.32
N ALA A 64 -3.83 -2.59 -1.69
CA ALA A 64 -5.20 -2.48 -2.17
C ALA A 64 -5.71 -1.04 -2.07
N ASN A 65 -5.40 -0.31 -1.01
CA ASN A 65 -5.72 1.12 -0.88
C ASN A 65 -5.02 1.95 -1.95
N THR A 66 -3.73 1.69 -2.20
CA THR A 66 -2.97 2.31 -3.29
C THR A 66 -3.69 2.10 -4.64
N ILE A 67 -4.10 0.87 -4.93
CA ILE A 67 -4.72 0.52 -6.22
C ILE A 67 -6.13 1.11 -6.36
N VAL A 68 -6.89 1.22 -5.27
CA VAL A 68 -8.16 1.97 -5.27
C VAL A 68 -7.92 3.46 -5.52
N GLY A 69 -6.87 4.05 -4.94
CA GLY A 69 -6.45 5.41 -5.26
C GLY A 69 -6.12 5.60 -6.73
N VAL A 70 -5.39 4.65 -7.34
CA VAL A 70 -5.10 4.62 -8.79
C VAL A 70 -6.40 4.64 -9.60
N ALA A 71 -7.37 3.81 -9.24
CA ALA A 71 -8.68 3.77 -9.90
C ALA A 71 -9.47 5.08 -9.72
N SER A 72 -9.39 5.74 -8.55
CA SER A 72 -10.02 7.04 -8.27
C SER A 72 -9.46 8.16 -9.14
N PHE A 73 -8.19 8.10 -9.55
CA PHE A 73 -7.62 8.98 -10.58
C PHE A 73 -8.12 8.67 -12.01
N GLY A 74 -8.97 7.65 -12.19
CA GLY A 74 -9.45 7.22 -13.50
C GLY A 74 -8.43 6.44 -14.31
N ALA A 75 -7.40 5.90 -13.66
CA ALA A 75 -6.42 5.01 -14.27
C ALA A 75 -6.92 3.55 -14.23
N ARG A 76 -6.39 2.71 -15.13
CA ARG A 76 -6.73 1.29 -15.20
C ARG A 76 -5.94 0.53 -14.15
N ALA A 77 -6.65 -0.06 -13.20
CA ALA A 77 -6.10 -0.65 -12.00
C ALA A 77 -6.39 -2.15 -11.90
N ALA A 78 -5.43 -2.93 -11.41
CA ALA A 78 -5.61 -4.34 -11.09
C ALA A 78 -4.93 -4.67 -9.77
N PHE A 79 -5.43 -5.67 -9.06
CA PHE A 79 -4.88 -6.13 -7.78
C PHE A 79 -4.76 -7.64 -7.77
N VAL A 80 -3.66 -8.13 -7.21
CA VAL A 80 -3.40 -9.55 -6.92
C VAL A 80 -3.16 -9.68 -5.42
N GLY A 81 -3.99 -10.46 -4.75
CA GLY A 81 -3.90 -10.76 -3.33
C GLY A 81 -4.71 -12.01 -3.02
N LYS A 82 -4.40 -12.70 -1.94
CA LYS A 82 -5.05 -13.96 -1.60
C LYS A 82 -6.14 -13.76 -0.57
N VAL A 83 -7.34 -14.21 -0.88
CA VAL A 83 -8.46 -14.35 0.05
C VAL A 83 -8.85 -15.83 0.16
N LYS A 84 -9.57 -16.20 1.20
CA LYS A 84 -10.24 -17.49 1.34
C LYS A 84 -11.60 -17.47 0.61
N ASP A 85 -12.07 -18.63 0.18
CA ASP A 85 -13.45 -18.82 -0.25
C ASP A 85 -14.37 -18.84 1.00
N ASP A 86 -14.57 -17.66 1.57
CA ASP A 86 -15.42 -17.40 2.73
C ASP A 86 -16.17 -16.05 2.57
N LYS A 87 -16.99 -15.72 3.55
CA LYS A 87 -17.80 -14.49 3.50
C LYS A 87 -16.95 -13.22 3.38
N LEU A 88 -15.87 -13.11 4.14
CA LEU A 88 -14.98 -11.93 4.07
C LEU A 88 -14.22 -11.86 2.74
N GLY A 89 -13.82 -13.01 2.17
CA GLY A 89 -13.23 -13.06 0.83
C GLY A 89 -14.20 -12.59 -0.26
N GLN A 90 -15.49 -12.91 -0.13
CA GLN A 90 -16.53 -12.43 -1.04
C GLN A 90 -16.76 -10.92 -0.88
N ILE A 91 -16.75 -10.40 0.36
CA ILE A 91 -16.84 -8.96 0.65
C ILE A 91 -15.66 -8.23 0.02
N PHE A 92 -14.43 -8.70 0.25
CA PHE A 92 -13.23 -8.11 -0.34
C PHE A 92 -13.32 -8.05 -1.87
N ALA A 93 -13.64 -9.19 -2.50
CA ALA A 93 -13.72 -9.29 -3.96
C ALA A 93 -14.82 -8.41 -4.56
N HIS A 94 -15.97 -8.30 -3.89
CA HIS A 94 -17.06 -7.42 -4.32
C HIS A 94 -16.66 -5.96 -4.23
N ASP A 95 -16.14 -5.53 -3.08
CA ASP A 95 -15.86 -4.15 -2.76
C ASP A 95 -14.71 -3.58 -3.62
N ILE A 96 -13.62 -4.33 -3.77
CA ILE A 96 -12.49 -3.87 -4.60
C ILE A 96 -12.87 -3.77 -6.08
N ARG A 97 -13.75 -4.67 -6.59
CA ARG A 97 -14.29 -4.57 -7.96
C ARG A 97 -15.26 -3.39 -8.10
N ALA A 98 -16.07 -3.10 -7.08
CA ALA A 98 -16.94 -1.92 -7.04
C ALA A 98 -16.13 -0.63 -7.14
N ALA A 99 -14.92 -0.60 -6.59
CA ALA A 99 -13.94 0.47 -6.75
C ALA A 99 -13.25 0.49 -8.14
N ARG A 100 -13.73 -0.29 -9.11
CA ARG A 100 -13.21 -0.40 -10.50
C ARG A 100 -11.79 -0.96 -10.60
N VAL A 101 -11.40 -1.80 -9.67
CA VAL A 101 -10.13 -2.54 -9.70
C VAL A 101 -10.40 -3.95 -10.21
N ALA A 102 -9.64 -4.40 -11.21
CA ALA A 102 -9.69 -5.80 -11.65
C ALA A 102 -9.08 -6.71 -10.57
N PHE A 103 -9.84 -7.71 -10.13
CA PHE A 103 -9.42 -8.67 -9.11
C PHE A 103 -9.87 -10.08 -9.51
N ASP A 104 -8.94 -10.88 -10.01
CA ASP A 104 -9.20 -12.21 -10.58
C ASP A 104 -8.43 -13.34 -9.89
N THR A 105 -7.70 -13.04 -8.79
CA THR A 105 -6.99 -14.03 -8.00
C THR A 105 -7.96 -15.07 -7.46
N LYS A 106 -7.70 -16.35 -7.73
CA LYS A 106 -8.56 -17.44 -7.25
C LYS A 106 -8.49 -17.53 -5.72
N PRO A 107 -9.64 -17.57 -5.04
CA PRO A 107 -9.66 -17.72 -3.59
C PRO A 107 -9.06 -19.08 -3.17
N ALA A 108 -8.49 -19.12 -1.97
CA ALA A 108 -8.02 -20.37 -1.37
C ALA A 108 -9.21 -21.24 -0.94
N SER A 109 -9.20 -22.53 -1.32
CA SER A 109 -10.23 -23.50 -0.92
C SER A 109 -9.96 -24.14 0.45
N GLY A 110 -8.69 -24.10 0.92
CA GLY A 110 -8.22 -24.61 2.22
C GLY A 110 -7.45 -23.54 3.00
N GLY A 111 -6.89 -23.87 4.15
CA GLY A 111 -6.06 -22.96 4.95
C GLY A 111 -6.85 -21.98 5.83
N PRO A 112 -6.20 -20.94 6.36
CA PRO A 112 -6.79 -19.99 7.27
C PRO A 112 -7.88 -19.14 6.61
N SER A 113 -8.74 -18.51 7.42
CA SER A 113 -9.78 -17.59 6.94
C SER A 113 -9.17 -16.33 6.31
N THR A 114 -9.98 -15.60 5.54
CA THR A 114 -9.59 -14.31 4.95
C THR A 114 -9.02 -13.37 6.00
N ALA A 115 -7.98 -12.66 5.63
CA ALA A 115 -7.33 -11.65 6.45
C ALA A 115 -8.31 -10.53 6.83
N ARG A 116 -8.20 -10.05 8.06
CA ARG A 116 -9.04 -8.97 8.59
C ARG A 116 -8.28 -8.12 9.58
N CYS A 117 -8.57 -6.84 9.56
CA CYS A 117 -8.08 -5.87 10.54
C CYS A 117 -9.25 -5.33 11.33
N TYR A 118 -9.29 -5.60 12.65
CA TYR A 118 -10.26 -4.98 13.54
C TYR A 118 -9.75 -3.62 13.96
N ILE A 119 -10.49 -2.58 13.59
CA ILE A 119 -10.13 -1.19 13.82
C ILE A 119 -11.15 -0.61 14.82
N MET A 120 -10.69 -0.42 16.06
CA MET A 120 -11.45 0.21 17.11
C MET A 120 -11.20 1.71 17.08
N VAL A 121 -12.28 2.50 16.92
CA VAL A 121 -12.21 3.97 16.89
C VAL A 121 -12.79 4.49 18.20
N THR A 122 -11.95 5.11 19.04
CA THR A 122 -12.37 5.70 20.31
C THR A 122 -12.97 7.11 20.13
N PRO A 123 -13.70 7.65 21.11
CA PRO A 123 -14.39 8.96 20.99
C PRO A 123 -13.48 10.14 20.64
N ASP A 124 -12.20 10.06 20.98
CA ASP A 124 -11.18 11.04 20.62
C ASP A 124 -10.62 10.87 19.18
N GLY A 125 -11.17 9.88 18.42
CA GLY A 125 -10.76 9.60 17.05
C GLY A 125 -9.56 8.67 16.92
N GLU A 126 -8.95 8.21 18.02
CA GLU A 126 -7.79 7.32 17.98
C GLU A 126 -8.18 5.93 17.47
N ARG A 127 -7.32 5.33 16.65
CA ARG A 127 -7.54 4.03 16.01
C ARG A 127 -6.61 2.97 16.56
N THR A 128 -7.19 1.89 17.04
CA THR A 128 -6.45 0.72 17.53
C THR A 128 -6.69 -0.46 16.61
N MET A 129 -5.63 -0.99 16.00
CA MET A 129 -5.69 -2.00 14.96
C MET A 129 -5.21 -3.35 15.46
N ASN A 130 -5.98 -4.39 15.15
CA ASN A 130 -5.65 -5.79 15.47
C ASN A 130 -5.79 -6.61 14.18
N THR A 131 -4.66 -6.99 13.57
CA THR A 131 -4.63 -7.55 12.23
C THR A 131 -4.31 -9.04 12.26
N PHE A 132 -5.24 -9.84 11.73
CA PHE A 132 -5.03 -11.24 11.39
C PHE A 132 -4.74 -11.36 9.89
N LEU A 133 -3.54 -11.81 9.53
CA LEU A 133 -3.09 -11.86 8.14
C LEU A 133 -3.66 -13.06 7.34
N GLY A 134 -4.08 -14.13 8.01
CA GLY A 134 -4.82 -15.25 7.45
C GLY A 134 -4.39 -15.68 6.05
N ALA A 135 -5.37 -15.85 5.18
CA ALA A 135 -5.16 -16.32 3.81
C ALA A 135 -4.30 -15.39 2.95
N ALA A 136 -4.13 -14.11 3.32
CA ALA A 136 -3.28 -13.18 2.57
C ALA A 136 -1.82 -13.67 2.50
N GLN A 137 -1.35 -14.38 3.52
CA GLN A 137 -0.01 -14.96 3.58
C GLN A 137 0.17 -16.19 2.67
N ASP A 138 -0.91 -16.74 2.12
CA ASP A 138 -0.88 -17.90 1.22
C ASP A 138 -0.71 -17.53 -0.26
N LEU A 139 -0.36 -16.30 -0.58
CA LEU A 139 -0.03 -15.90 -1.95
C LEU A 139 1.18 -16.68 -2.45
N ARG A 140 1.09 -17.24 -3.66
CA ARG A 140 2.09 -18.13 -4.25
C ARG A 140 2.45 -17.72 -5.68
N PRO A 141 3.57 -18.21 -6.22
CA PRO A 141 3.93 -17.99 -7.63
C PRO A 141 2.86 -18.46 -8.63
N SER A 142 2.03 -19.45 -8.28
CA SER A 142 0.92 -19.92 -9.11
C SER A 142 -0.23 -18.92 -9.21
N ASP A 143 -0.34 -17.96 -8.27
CA ASP A 143 -1.37 -16.93 -8.29
C ASP A 143 -0.99 -15.73 -9.21
N ILE A 144 0.26 -15.69 -9.66
CA ILE A 144 0.77 -14.64 -10.55
C ILE A 144 0.49 -15.03 -12.00
N ASP A 145 -0.50 -14.36 -12.60
CA ASP A 145 -0.82 -14.48 -14.03
C ASP A 145 0.18 -13.69 -14.87
N GLU A 146 0.86 -14.38 -15.79
CA GLU A 146 1.91 -13.79 -16.64
C GLU A 146 1.33 -12.72 -17.58
N GLY A 147 0.14 -12.96 -18.14
CA GLY A 147 -0.52 -12.04 -19.06
C GLY A 147 -0.97 -10.75 -18.36
N GLN A 148 -1.44 -10.87 -17.12
CA GLN A 148 -1.85 -9.73 -16.31
C GLN A 148 -0.64 -8.85 -15.97
N VAL A 149 0.44 -9.42 -15.44
CA VAL A 149 1.67 -8.69 -15.09
C VAL A 149 2.33 -8.08 -16.33
N ALA A 150 2.49 -8.84 -17.41
CA ALA A 150 3.11 -8.35 -18.66
C ALA A 150 2.32 -7.18 -19.31
N SER A 151 1.02 -7.07 -19.02
CA SER A 151 0.14 -6.02 -19.53
C SER A 151 -0.03 -4.82 -18.58
N ALA A 152 0.67 -4.77 -17.44
CA ALA A 152 0.70 -3.63 -16.53
C ALA A 152 1.89 -2.71 -16.85
N ALA A 153 1.70 -1.39 -16.86
CA ALA A 153 2.79 -0.44 -17.06
C ALA A 153 3.74 -0.43 -15.85
N VAL A 154 3.19 -0.54 -14.64
CA VAL A 154 3.92 -0.68 -13.38
C VAL A 154 3.31 -1.80 -12.55
N THR A 155 4.14 -2.69 -12.02
CA THR A 155 3.76 -3.66 -10.98
C THR A 155 4.24 -3.13 -9.62
N TYR A 156 3.30 -2.89 -8.70
CA TYR A 156 3.55 -2.33 -7.36
C TYR A 156 3.48 -3.42 -6.31
N LEU A 157 4.54 -3.59 -5.54
CA LEU A 157 4.74 -4.64 -4.53
C LEU A 157 4.65 -4.05 -3.12
N GLU A 158 3.97 -4.77 -2.22
CA GLU A 158 3.78 -4.38 -0.82
C GLU A 158 4.82 -5.06 0.07
N GLY A 159 5.65 -4.26 0.77
CA GLY A 159 6.68 -4.78 1.68
C GLY A 159 6.12 -5.63 2.81
N TYR A 160 4.94 -5.33 3.35
CA TYR A 160 4.30 -6.16 4.37
C TYR A 160 4.06 -7.62 3.96
N LEU A 161 3.93 -7.92 2.67
CA LEU A 161 3.77 -9.29 2.17
C LEU A 161 5.12 -9.99 1.93
N TRP A 162 6.23 -9.41 2.35
CA TRP A 162 7.56 -10.00 2.21
C TRP A 162 7.87 -11.11 3.25
N ASP A 163 7.04 -11.31 4.29
CA ASP A 163 7.26 -12.34 5.32
C ASP A 163 7.20 -13.79 4.79
N PRO A 164 6.14 -14.25 4.06
CA PRO A 164 6.04 -15.64 3.65
C PRO A 164 6.99 -15.97 2.50
N PRO A 165 7.74 -17.09 2.57
CA PRO A 165 8.67 -17.48 1.50
C PRO A 165 8.03 -17.60 0.11
N GLN A 166 6.82 -18.14 0.03
CA GLN A 166 6.09 -18.28 -1.24
C GLN A 166 5.68 -16.92 -1.83
N ALA A 167 5.37 -15.93 -0.98
CA ALA A 167 5.07 -14.58 -1.43
C ALA A 167 6.33 -13.86 -1.96
N LYS A 168 7.51 -14.08 -1.33
CA LYS A 168 8.80 -13.60 -1.87
C LYS A 168 9.05 -14.16 -3.28
N GLU A 169 8.83 -15.47 -3.48
CA GLU A 169 8.96 -16.09 -4.79
C GLU A 169 7.95 -15.53 -5.81
N ALA A 170 6.71 -15.25 -5.37
CA ALA A 170 5.69 -14.64 -6.21
C ALA A 170 6.10 -13.22 -6.66
N PHE A 171 6.68 -12.42 -5.77
CA PHE A 171 7.19 -11.08 -6.08
C PHE A 171 8.35 -11.13 -7.09
N VAL A 172 9.32 -12.02 -6.86
CA VAL A 172 10.45 -12.20 -7.77
C VAL A 172 9.98 -12.67 -9.15
N LYS A 173 9.01 -13.61 -9.20
CA LYS A 173 8.38 -14.04 -10.45
C LYS A 173 7.69 -12.88 -11.15
N ALA A 174 6.87 -12.09 -10.45
CA ALA A 174 6.18 -10.94 -11.02
C ALA A 174 7.16 -9.90 -11.57
N ALA A 175 8.24 -9.60 -10.83
CA ALA A 175 9.28 -8.68 -11.27
C ALA A 175 9.97 -9.18 -12.55
N GLY A 176 10.31 -10.45 -12.63
CA GLY A 176 10.89 -11.06 -13.82
C GLY A 176 9.99 -11.00 -15.05
N ILE A 177 8.68 -11.24 -14.88
CA ILE A 177 7.68 -11.11 -15.96
C ILE A 177 7.56 -9.65 -16.41
N ALA A 178 7.46 -8.71 -15.46
CA ALA A 178 7.37 -7.28 -15.77
C ALA A 178 8.58 -6.82 -16.58
N HIS A 179 9.80 -7.12 -16.13
CA HIS A 179 11.03 -6.73 -16.83
C HIS A 179 11.17 -7.38 -18.21
N LYS A 180 10.82 -8.66 -18.36
CA LYS A 180 10.81 -9.34 -19.67
C LYS A 180 9.86 -8.67 -20.65
N ALA A 181 8.77 -8.07 -20.17
CA ALA A 181 7.81 -7.32 -20.97
C ALA A 181 8.22 -5.84 -21.16
N GLY A 182 9.37 -5.39 -20.60
CA GLY A 182 9.81 -4.00 -20.64
C GLY A 182 8.98 -3.07 -19.74
N ARG A 183 8.45 -3.61 -18.63
CA ARG A 183 7.64 -2.90 -17.64
C ARG A 183 8.44 -2.59 -16.39
N ARG A 184 7.93 -1.69 -15.55
CA ARG A 184 8.59 -1.28 -14.30
C ARG A 184 8.02 -2.01 -13.10
N VAL A 185 8.86 -2.15 -12.08
CA VAL A 185 8.50 -2.72 -10.79
C VAL A 185 8.72 -1.67 -9.70
N ALA A 186 7.71 -1.43 -8.89
CA ALA A 186 7.77 -0.55 -7.74
C ALA A 186 7.59 -1.36 -6.44
N LEU A 187 8.23 -0.93 -5.37
CA LEU A 187 8.13 -1.53 -4.04
C LEU A 187 7.91 -0.43 -3.00
N THR A 188 6.94 -0.59 -2.11
CA THR A 188 6.89 0.16 -0.86
C THR A 188 7.59 -0.63 0.25
N LEU A 189 8.38 0.05 1.08
CA LEU A 189 9.03 -0.56 2.24
C LEU A 189 8.06 -0.82 3.40
N SER A 190 6.88 -0.21 3.34
CA SER A 190 5.70 -0.39 4.21
C SER A 190 5.82 0.19 5.60
N ASP A 191 6.77 -0.24 6.42
CA ASP A 191 7.13 0.38 7.70
C ASP A 191 8.57 0.06 8.14
N ALA A 192 9.07 0.81 9.12
CA ALA A 192 10.43 0.63 9.63
C ALA A 192 10.65 -0.76 10.26
N PHE A 193 9.62 -1.34 10.90
CA PHE A 193 9.71 -2.67 11.51
C PHE A 193 9.85 -3.78 10.44
N CYS A 194 9.18 -3.64 9.30
CA CYS A 194 9.35 -4.51 8.14
C CYS A 194 10.77 -4.37 7.57
N VAL A 195 11.26 -3.13 7.45
CA VAL A 195 12.63 -2.85 6.98
C VAL A 195 13.67 -3.46 7.92
N ASP A 196 13.51 -3.33 9.23
CA ASP A 196 14.46 -3.89 10.22
C ASP A 196 14.60 -5.40 10.08
N ARG A 197 13.49 -6.10 9.82
CA ARG A 197 13.49 -7.56 9.62
C ARG A 197 14.13 -8.00 8.31
N TYR A 198 13.94 -7.25 7.24
CA TYR A 198 14.29 -7.66 5.86
C TYR A 198 15.25 -6.71 5.15
N ARG A 199 15.96 -5.86 5.90
CA ARG A 199 16.89 -4.84 5.39
C ARG A 199 17.80 -5.34 4.27
N GLY A 200 18.51 -6.43 4.52
CA GLY A 200 19.44 -7.00 3.54
C GLY A 200 18.74 -7.45 2.26
N GLU A 201 17.55 -8.04 2.39
CA GLU A 201 16.77 -8.51 1.24
C GLU A 201 16.22 -7.33 0.44
N PHE A 202 15.72 -6.28 1.08
CA PHE A 202 15.24 -5.07 0.39
C PHE A 202 16.39 -4.35 -0.33
N LEU A 203 17.55 -4.21 0.33
CA LEU A 203 18.74 -3.67 -0.33
C LEU A 203 19.16 -4.51 -1.54
N ASP A 204 19.08 -5.83 -1.45
CA ASP A 204 19.36 -6.74 -2.56
C ASP A 204 18.40 -6.53 -3.74
N LEU A 205 17.08 -6.38 -3.48
CA LEU A 205 16.10 -6.10 -4.53
C LEU A 205 16.39 -4.77 -5.25
N ILE A 206 16.80 -3.75 -4.50
CA ILE A 206 17.15 -2.43 -5.02
C ILE A 206 18.44 -2.50 -5.85
N ARG A 207 19.52 -3.02 -5.27
CA ARG A 207 20.86 -3.07 -5.86
C ARG A 207 20.94 -3.95 -7.11
N LYS A 208 20.23 -5.08 -7.11
CA LYS A 208 20.13 -5.99 -8.24
C LYS A 208 19.20 -5.49 -9.34
N GLY A 209 18.48 -4.40 -9.09
CA GLY A 209 17.52 -3.82 -10.03
C GLY A 209 16.28 -4.68 -10.25
N THR A 210 15.95 -5.58 -9.31
CA THR A 210 14.66 -6.29 -9.29
C THR A 210 13.52 -5.32 -9.08
N VAL A 211 13.78 -4.21 -8.38
CA VAL A 211 12.89 -3.08 -8.16
C VAL A 211 13.44 -1.86 -8.88
N ASP A 212 12.59 -1.16 -9.63
CA ASP A 212 12.95 0.05 -10.36
C ASP A 212 12.60 1.32 -9.60
N ILE A 213 11.55 1.27 -8.76
CA ILE A 213 11.01 2.40 -8.03
C ILE A 213 10.81 1.99 -6.57
N VAL A 214 11.35 2.77 -5.64
CA VAL A 214 11.22 2.54 -4.20
C VAL A 214 10.37 3.65 -3.58
N PHE A 215 9.35 3.27 -2.81
CA PHE A 215 8.60 4.16 -1.94
C PHE A 215 9.00 3.90 -0.49
N ALA A 216 9.32 4.95 0.23
CA ALA A 216 9.61 4.91 1.66
C ALA A 216 9.21 6.23 2.32
N ASN A 217 9.02 6.22 3.62
CA ASN A 217 9.04 7.43 4.42
C ASN A 217 10.44 7.66 5.03
N GLU A 218 10.63 8.83 5.68
CA GLU A 218 11.90 9.20 6.30
C GLU A 218 12.37 8.17 7.33
N ARG A 219 11.46 7.57 8.13
CA ARG A 219 11.78 6.55 9.14
C ARG A 219 12.22 5.22 8.50
N GLU A 220 11.55 4.80 7.46
CA GLU A 220 11.90 3.60 6.69
C GLU A 220 13.27 3.76 6.02
N LEU A 221 13.56 4.96 5.48
CA LEU A 221 14.85 5.26 4.90
C LEU A 221 15.98 5.22 5.95
N HIS A 222 15.74 5.80 7.13
CA HIS A 222 16.68 5.73 8.26
C HIS A 222 16.93 4.28 8.71
N SER A 223 15.87 3.47 8.80
CA SER A 223 15.99 2.04 9.12
C SER A 223 16.77 1.29 8.03
N LEU A 224 16.50 1.55 6.75
CA LEU A 224 17.15 0.86 5.63
C LEU A 224 18.67 1.05 5.61
N TYR A 225 19.15 2.25 5.94
CA TYR A 225 20.58 2.60 5.92
C TYR A 225 21.21 2.72 7.32
N GLU A 226 20.47 2.41 8.39
CA GLU A 226 20.94 2.46 9.77
C GLU A 226 21.61 3.80 10.13
N THR A 227 21.04 4.90 9.67
CA THR A 227 21.55 6.25 9.89
C THR A 227 20.43 7.22 10.26
N ALA A 228 20.71 8.12 11.22
CA ALA A 228 19.79 9.21 11.59
C ALA A 228 19.94 10.44 10.67
N ASP A 229 20.98 10.47 9.83
CA ASP A 229 21.24 11.58 8.91
C ASP A 229 20.52 11.35 7.57
N PHE A 230 19.52 12.16 7.30
CA PHE A 230 18.69 12.04 6.11
C PHE A 230 19.48 12.23 4.80
N ASP A 231 20.37 13.20 4.77
CA ASP A 231 21.12 13.53 3.55
C ASP A 231 22.11 12.41 3.20
N THR A 232 22.74 11.80 4.22
CA THR A 232 23.59 10.62 4.05
C THR A 232 22.79 9.44 3.51
N ALA A 233 21.58 9.18 4.05
CA ALA A 233 20.72 8.11 3.58
C ALA A 233 20.28 8.34 2.12
N VAL A 234 19.85 9.55 1.77
CA VAL A 234 19.47 9.93 0.39
C VAL A 234 20.64 9.80 -0.58
N LYS A 235 21.85 10.21 -0.18
CA LYS A 235 23.05 10.07 -0.99
C LYS A 235 23.39 8.61 -1.28
N THR A 236 23.23 7.74 -0.28
CA THR A 236 23.46 6.30 -0.44
C THR A 236 22.42 5.69 -1.37
N LEU A 237 21.13 5.98 -1.13
CA LEU A 237 20.02 5.51 -1.95
C LEU A 237 20.17 5.93 -3.41
N ARG A 238 20.63 7.17 -3.68
CA ARG A 238 20.88 7.66 -5.03
C ARG A 238 21.91 6.83 -5.80
N GLY A 239 22.89 6.27 -5.10
CA GLY A 239 23.88 5.37 -5.70
C GLY A 239 23.33 4.01 -6.08
N GLU A 240 22.27 3.57 -5.43
CA GLU A 240 21.74 2.21 -5.50
C GLU A 240 20.42 2.09 -6.27
N ALA A 241 19.46 2.99 -6.04
CA ALA A 241 18.15 2.95 -6.68
C ALA A 241 18.13 3.61 -8.06
N LYS A 242 17.25 3.13 -8.95
CA LYS A 242 16.97 3.81 -10.24
C LYS A 242 16.11 5.04 -10.03
N LEU A 243 15.07 4.90 -9.20
CA LEU A 243 14.15 5.95 -8.78
C LEU A 243 13.67 5.64 -7.36
N ALA A 244 13.65 6.64 -6.49
CA ALA A 244 13.04 6.50 -5.17
C ALA A 244 12.24 7.75 -4.80
N VAL A 245 11.22 7.56 -3.99
CA VAL A 245 10.36 8.65 -3.51
C VAL A 245 10.24 8.52 -2.00
N ILE A 246 10.73 9.52 -1.28
CA ILE A 246 10.78 9.53 0.18
C ILE A 246 9.82 10.58 0.71
N THR A 247 8.74 10.13 1.34
CA THR A 247 7.76 11.02 1.97
C THR A 247 8.27 11.51 3.33
N ARG A 248 7.98 12.77 3.66
CA ARG A 248 8.49 13.46 4.85
C ARG A 248 7.41 14.25 5.59
N SER A 249 6.19 13.69 5.64
CA SER A 249 5.02 14.31 6.28
C SER A 249 4.79 15.75 5.78
N GLU A 250 4.70 16.72 6.67
CA GLU A 250 4.49 18.15 6.36
C GLU A 250 5.63 18.79 5.54
N LYS A 251 6.79 18.14 5.47
CA LYS A 251 7.93 18.57 4.63
C LYS A 251 7.78 18.16 3.16
N GLY A 252 6.70 17.46 2.81
CA GLY A 252 6.45 16.95 1.46
C GLY A 252 7.21 15.67 1.13
N CYS A 253 7.92 15.64 0.02
CA CYS A 253 8.70 14.47 -0.39
C CYS A 253 9.99 14.84 -1.10
N VAL A 254 10.89 13.86 -1.19
CA VAL A 254 12.12 13.94 -2.00
C VAL A 254 12.09 12.85 -3.05
N VAL A 255 12.18 13.24 -4.32
CA VAL A 255 12.31 12.31 -5.45
C VAL A 255 13.77 12.19 -5.81
N VAL A 256 14.29 10.97 -5.76
CA VAL A 256 15.71 10.65 -5.95
C VAL A 256 15.85 9.81 -7.20
N SER A 257 16.58 10.31 -8.18
CA SER A 257 17.02 9.56 -9.36
C SER A 257 18.55 9.55 -9.44
N LYS A 258 19.12 8.80 -10.36
CA LYS A 258 20.59 8.82 -10.58
C LYS A 258 21.13 10.22 -10.88
N THR A 259 20.35 11.05 -11.55
CA THR A 259 20.77 12.37 -12.04
C THR A 259 20.28 13.53 -11.16
N THR A 260 19.14 13.38 -10.51
CA THR A 260 18.46 14.47 -9.77
C THR A 260 18.05 14.04 -8.37
N VAL A 261 18.07 15.00 -7.45
CA VAL A 261 17.37 14.95 -6.16
C VAL A 261 16.49 16.18 -6.13
N GLU A 262 15.19 15.98 -6.05
CA GLU A 262 14.17 17.03 -6.14
C GLU A 262 13.28 16.99 -4.92
N THR A 263 13.13 18.12 -4.24
CA THR A 263 12.19 18.27 -3.12
C THR A 263 10.89 18.88 -3.63
N VAL A 264 9.77 18.24 -3.30
CA VAL A 264 8.42 18.71 -3.62
C VAL A 264 7.69 18.96 -2.31
N ALA A 265 7.16 20.17 -2.15
CA ALA A 265 6.44 20.57 -0.93
C ALA A 265 5.17 19.74 -0.73
N ALA A 266 4.73 19.63 0.52
CA ALA A 266 3.43 19.03 0.83
C ALA A 266 2.30 19.92 0.28
N GLU A 267 1.22 19.28 -0.17
CA GLU A 267 -0.01 20.00 -0.52
C GLU A 267 -0.71 20.46 0.77
N PRO A 268 -1.40 21.62 0.75
CA PRO A 268 -2.08 22.15 1.93
C PRO A 268 -3.15 21.19 2.47
N VAL A 269 -3.28 21.14 3.79
CA VAL A 269 -4.28 20.36 4.53
C VAL A 269 -5.06 21.33 5.44
N GLU A 270 -6.38 21.33 5.33
CA GLU A 270 -7.23 22.21 6.17
C GLU A 270 -7.34 21.66 7.60
N GLN A 271 -7.56 20.36 7.71
CA GLN A 271 -7.70 19.66 8.99
C GLN A 271 -7.08 18.28 8.92
N LEU A 272 -6.17 17.97 9.82
CA LEU A 272 -5.64 16.62 10.00
C LEU A 272 -6.62 15.81 10.87
N VAL A 273 -7.15 14.71 10.32
CA VAL A 273 -8.10 13.82 10.98
C VAL A 273 -7.51 12.43 11.21
N ASP A 274 -6.96 11.80 10.15
CA ASP A 274 -6.45 10.43 10.21
C ASP A 274 -5.31 10.24 9.19
N VAL A 275 -4.13 9.89 9.62
CA VAL A 275 -2.96 9.69 8.73
C VAL A 275 -2.93 8.33 8.02
N THR A 276 -3.91 7.46 8.30
CA THR A 276 -4.00 6.13 7.70
C THR A 276 -4.17 6.25 6.18
N GLY A 277 -3.35 5.50 5.43
CA GLY A 277 -3.40 5.52 3.97
C GLY A 277 -2.66 6.68 3.29
N ALA A 278 -2.09 7.64 4.04
CA ALA A 278 -1.35 8.76 3.44
C ALA A 278 -0.25 8.29 2.47
N GLY A 279 0.57 7.32 2.89
CA GLY A 279 1.60 6.71 2.06
C GLY A 279 1.04 5.93 0.86
N ASP A 280 -0.07 5.23 1.07
CA ASP A 280 -0.75 4.43 0.04
C ASP A 280 -1.28 5.34 -1.08
N LEU A 281 -1.97 6.43 -0.70
CA LEU A 281 -2.55 7.37 -1.64
C LEU A 281 -1.48 8.25 -2.29
N PHE A 282 -0.41 8.59 -1.57
CA PHE A 282 0.76 9.23 -2.17
C PHE A 282 1.34 8.34 -3.29
N ALA A 283 1.56 7.06 -3.02
CA ALA A 283 2.06 6.11 -4.02
C ALA A 283 1.09 5.99 -5.21
N ALA A 284 -0.22 5.99 -4.97
CA ALA A 284 -1.23 5.95 -6.03
C ALA A 284 -1.08 7.13 -7.00
N GLY A 285 -1.05 8.37 -6.52
CA GLY A 285 -0.92 9.56 -7.35
C GLY A 285 0.40 9.60 -8.11
N PHE A 286 1.51 9.26 -7.44
CA PHE A 286 2.83 9.21 -8.07
C PHE A 286 2.90 8.17 -9.20
N LEU A 287 2.38 6.96 -8.95
CA LEU A 287 2.36 5.87 -9.93
C LEU A 287 1.49 6.21 -11.14
N VAL A 288 0.34 6.86 -10.91
CA VAL A 288 -0.53 7.33 -12.01
C VAL A 288 0.20 8.38 -12.85
N GLY A 289 0.84 9.37 -12.23
CA GLY A 289 1.65 10.36 -12.94
C GLY A 289 2.70 9.69 -13.82
N LEU A 290 3.47 8.76 -13.27
CA LEU A 290 4.48 8.01 -14.02
C LEU A 290 3.90 7.17 -15.17
N ALA A 291 2.76 6.49 -14.94
CA ALA A 291 2.11 5.66 -15.95
C ALA A 291 1.58 6.51 -17.12
N ARG A 292 1.24 7.76 -16.85
CA ARG A 292 0.76 8.74 -17.83
C ARG A 292 1.89 9.58 -18.45
N GLY A 293 3.16 9.28 -18.13
CA GLY A 293 4.31 9.95 -18.71
C GLY A 293 4.55 11.37 -18.20
N LYS A 294 4.01 11.72 -17.01
CA LYS A 294 4.30 12.99 -16.36
C LYS A 294 5.73 13.01 -15.84
N ASP A 295 6.30 14.20 -15.69
CA ASP A 295 7.57 14.37 -14.99
C ASP A 295 7.45 14.02 -13.48
N HIS A 296 8.60 13.87 -12.83
CA HIS A 296 8.63 13.44 -11.43
C HIS A 296 8.01 14.46 -10.49
N HIS A 297 8.15 15.76 -10.79
CA HIS A 297 7.55 16.83 -10.00
C HIS A 297 6.02 16.76 -10.02
N THR A 298 5.44 16.68 -11.21
CA THR A 298 4.00 16.54 -11.41
C THR A 298 3.47 15.24 -10.78
N ALA A 299 4.19 14.12 -10.94
CA ALA A 299 3.83 12.86 -10.31
C ALA A 299 3.84 12.95 -8.78
N ALA A 300 4.84 13.61 -8.19
CA ALA A 300 4.93 13.84 -6.75
C ALA A 300 3.82 14.74 -6.23
N ARG A 301 3.44 15.79 -6.97
CA ARG A 301 2.30 16.65 -6.63
C ARG A 301 0.97 15.89 -6.66
N LEU A 302 0.75 15.01 -7.65
CA LEU A 302 -0.43 14.13 -7.67
C LEU A 302 -0.45 13.20 -6.44
N GLY A 303 0.72 12.69 -6.03
CA GLY A 303 0.87 11.91 -4.80
C GLY A 303 0.54 12.74 -3.55
N GLY A 304 1.13 13.92 -3.42
CA GLY A 304 0.89 14.84 -2.32
C GLY A 304 -0.59 15.22 -2.19
N LEU A 305 -1.25 15.52 -3.31
CA LEU A 305 -2.66 15.85 -3.36
C LEU A 305 -3.56 14.70 -2.87
N ALA A 306 -3.28 13.48 -3.29
CA ALA A 306 -4.03 12.31 -2.83
C ALA A 306 -3.78 12.00 -1.34
N ALA A 307 -2.55 12.21 -0.86
CA ALA A 307 -2.24 12.10 0.57
C ALA A 307 -2.94 13.19 1.39
N ALA A 308 -2.96 14.43 0.90
CA ALA A 308 -3.65 15.53 1.55
C ALA A 308 -5.16 15.30 1.63
N GLU A 309 -5.78 14.73 0.61
CA GLU A 309 -7.21 14.38 0.63
C GLU A 309 -7.52 13.34 1.70
N VAL A 310 -6.80 12.21 1.71
CA VAL A 310 -7.14 11.08 2.58
C VAL A 310 -6.95 11.38 4.06
N ILE A 311 -5.98 12.23 4.43
CA ILE A 311 -5.73 12.54 5.85
C ILE A 311 -6.73 13.53 6.47
N GLN A 312 -7.68 14.05 5.71
CA GLN A 312 -8.71 14.97 6.18
C GLN A 312 -10.01 14.28 6.59
N HIS A 313 -10.07 12.95 6.50
CA HIS A 313 -11.22 12.15 6.94
C HIS A 313 -10.77 10.80 7.52
N ILE A 314 -11.69 10.05 8.12
CA ILE A 314 -11.42 8.73 8.67
C ILE A 314 -11.35 7.70 7.53
N GLY A 315 -10.29 6.88 7.53
CA GLY A 315 -10.13 5.76 6.59
C GLY A 315 -8.99 5.96 5.61
N ALA A 316 -8.59 4.88 4.94
CA ALA A 316 -7.41 4.83 4.08
C ALA A 316 -7.74 4.97 2.58
N ARG A 317 -8.97 5.35 2.24
CA ARG A 317 -9.44 5.47 0.86
C ARG A 317 -10.00 6.85 0.58
N PRO A 318 -9.89 7.36 -0.67
CA PRO A 318 -10.36 8.70 -0.99
C PRO A 318 -11.88 8.78 -0.84
N ALA A 319 -12.36 9.85 -0.20
CA ALA A 319 -13.79 10.15 -0.06
C ALA A 319 -14.36 10.81 -1.33
N VAL A 320 -13.49 11.37 -2.20
CA VAL A 320 -13.86 12.04 -3.44
C VAL A 320 -13.15 11.41 -4.65
N SER A 321 -13.56 11.80 -5.85
CA SER A 321 -12.83 11.43 -7.07
C SER A 321 -11.50 12.17 -7.12
N LEU A 322 -10.38 11.46 -6.96
CA LEU A 322 -9.04 12.05 -7.05
C LEU A 322 -8.77 12.66 -8.43
N LYS A 323 -9.42 12.14 -9.49
CA LYS A 323 -9.35 12.75 -10.82
C LYS A 323 -9.98 14.14 -10.86
N ALA A 324 -11.16 14.32 -10.26
CA ALA A 324 -11.82 15.61 -10.17
C ALA A 324 -11.03 16.54 -9.27
N TRP A 325 -10.61 16.07 -8.09
CA TRP A 325 -9.80 16.83 -7.13
C TRP A 325 -8.49 17.36 -7.75
N ALA A 326 -7.80 16.53 -8.55
CA ALA A 326 -6.60 16.93 -9.27
C ALA A 326 -6.90 18.04 -10.29
N ALA A 327 -7.99 17.90 -11.06
CA ALA A 327 -8.39 18.88 -12.05
C ALA A 327 -8.72 20.25 -11.40
N ASP A 328 -9.46 20.24 -10.28
CA ASP A 328 -9.81 21.43 -9.51
C ASP A 328 -8.56 22.12 -8.92
N SER A 329 -7.51 21.34 -8.63
CA SER A 329 -6.19 21.83 -8.18
C SER A 329 -5.25 22.22 -9.33
N GLY A 330 -5.73 22.24 -10.57
CA GLY A 330 -4.95 22.60 -11.75
C GLY A 330 -3.96 21.52 -12.21
N LEU A 331 -4.07 20.27 -11.71
CA LEU A 331 -3.25 19.14 -12.11
C LEU A 331 -4.02 18.24 -13.09
N GLN A 332 -3.43 18.02 -14.26
CA GLN A 332 -3.99 17.10 -15.23
C GLN A 332 -3.37 15.69 -15.05
N VAL A 333 -4.22 14.69 -14.92
CA VAL A 333 -3.86 13.27 -14.81
C VAL A 333 -3.59 12.66 -16.19
#